data_45c8f49bb7e246071fcac1280c9ee0df
#
_entry.id   45c8f49bb7e246071fcac1280c9ee0df
#
_cell.length_a   1.000
_cell.length_b   1.000
_cell.length_c   1.000
_cell.angle_alpha   90.00
_cell.angle_beta   90.00
_cell.angle_gamma   90.00
#
_symmetry.space_group_name_H-M   'P 1'
#
loop_
_entity.id
_entity.type
_entity.pdbx_description
1 polymer ?
#
loop_
_entity_poly.entity_id
_entity_poly.type
_entity_poly.pdbx_seq_one_letter_code
_entity_poly.pdbx_strand_id
1 'polypeptide(L)'
;MLSAEGISYGTRDREILYEISLRAEAGEFVGIIGPNGSGKSTLLKNLYKVLRPRAGRAFLMGEDLLAMSGREMAQRLAVVVQEHESGFDFTVEEVVRMGRHARKGLLEADNGQDRSLVDRVLRLTQLEEVREQSYTTLSGGEKQRVLIARALVQDTPCLLLDAPTNHLDIKYQLQLMELVRVLGRTVVAAIHDLNLAALYCQRLYVMKAGRVAASGTPEEVLTPELLREIYEVEAEVARDSRGCLRIFFQPIRNEGEESI
;
A
#
# COMPACT_ATOMS: atom_id res chain seq x y z
N MET A 1 -10.50 -0.42 12.50
CA MET A 1 -10.76 -1.38 11.41
C MET A 1 -9.61 -2.40 11.27
N LEU A 2 -8.39 -1.95 11.04
CA LEU A 2 -7.15 -2.74 11.07
C LEU A 2 -6.23 -2.19 12.15
N SER A 3 -5.68 -3.03 13.03
CA SER A 3 -4.70 -2.59 14.02
C SER A 3 -3.57 -3.59 14.21
N ALA A 4 -2.44 -3.09 14.65
CA ALA A 4 -1.29 -3.87 15.11
C ALA A 4 -0.87 -3.35 16.49
N GLU A 5 -0.53 -4.25 17.40
CA GLU A 5 -0.16 -3.96 18.78
C GLU A 5 1.15 -4.67 19.12
N GLY A 6 2.23 -3.90 19.27
CA GLY A 6 3.55 -4.37 19.68
C GLY A 6 4.19 -5.38 18.74
N ILE A 7 3.93 -5.30 17.42
CA ILE A 7 4.48 -6.24 16.43
C ILE A 7 6.01 -6.15 16.44
N SER A 8 6.65 -7.29 16.76
CA SER A 8 8.08 -7.48 16.62
C SER A 8 8.37 -8.64 15.70
N TYR A 9 9.34 -8.46 14.80
CA TYR A 9 9.72 -9.47 13.82
C TYR A 9 11.21 -9.40 13.51
N GLY A 10 11.84 -10.55 13.37
CA GLY A 10 13.24 -10.67 12.96
C GLY A 10 13.53 -12.02 12.32
N THR A 11 14.64 -12.08 11.61
CA THR A 11 15.28 -13.32 11.16
C THR A 11 16.11 -13.93 12.29
N ARG A 12 16.80 -15.07 12.04
CA ARG A 12 17.65 -15.70 13.08
C ARG A 12 18.72 -14.75 13.60
N ASP A 13 19.26 -13.91 12.73
CA ASP A 13 20.47 -13.11 13.00
C ASP A 13 20.16 -11.60 13.23
N ARG A 14 18.94 -11.14 12.93
CA ARG A 14 18.62 -9.71 12.99
C ARG A 14 17.15 -9.47 13.31
N GLU A 15 16.90 -8.61 14.28
CA GLU A 15 15.59 -7.99 14.50
C GLU A 15 15.34 -6.91 13.43
N ILE A 16 14.13 -6.87 12.88
CA ILE A 16 13.73 -5.97 11.79
C ILE A 16 12.65 -5.00 12.23
N LEU A 17 11.70 -5.48 13.06
CA LEU A 17 10.62 -4.67 13.62
C LEU A 17 10.66 -4.77 15.14
N TYR A 18 10.51 -3.62 15.79
CA TYR A 18 10.57 -3.48 17.24
C TYR A 18 9.29 -2.83 17.77
N GLU A 19 8.39 -3.63 18.34
CA GLU A 19 7.16 -3.19 19.04
C GLU A 19 6.30 -2.21 18.25
N ILE A 20 6.09 -2.48 16.95
CA ILE A 20 5.30 -1.63 16.08
C ILE A 20 3.83 -1.69 16.46
N SER A 21 3.25 -0.52 16.74
CA SER A 21 1.82 -0.35 16.90
C SER A 21 1.28 0.64 15.88
N LEU A 22 0.15 0.30 15.25
CA LEU A 22 -0.55 1.15 14.32
C LEU A 22 -2.05 0.86 14.34
N ARG A 23 -2.84 1.83 13.87
CA ARG A 23 -4.29 1.70 13.75
C ARG A 23 -4.77 2.43 12.51
N ALA A 24 -5.68 1.79 11.78
CA ALA A 24 -6.45 2.37 10.69
C ALA A 24 -7.94 2.18 10.98
N GLU A 25 -8.68 3.29 11.04
CA GLU A 25 -10.13 3.28 11.26
C GLU A 25 -10.90 2.90 9.98
N ALA A 26 -12.20 2.67 10.11
CA ALA A 26 -13.02 2.38 8.94
C ALA A 26 -13.06 3.57 7.97
N GLY A 27 -12.71 3.32 6.71
CA GLY A 27 -12.65 4.35 5.66
C GLY A 27 -11.42 5.27 5.73
N GLU A 28 -10.50 5.06 6.67
CA GLU A 28 -9.27 5.85 6.78
C GLU A 28 -8.20 5.38 5.78
N PHE A 29 -7.51 6.33 5.15
CA PHE A 29 -6.34 6.07 4.33
C PHE A 29 -5.08 6.38 5.14
N VAL A 30 -4.41 5.34 5.61
CA VAL A 30 -3.19 5.41 6.43
C VAL A 30 -1.96 5.13 5.56
N GLY A 31 -1.01 6.05 5.60
CA GLY A 31 0.30 5.90 4.95
C GLY A 31 1.37 5.42 5.93
N ILE A 32 2.17 4.45 5.51
CA ILE A 32 3.41 4.06 6.18
C ILE A 32 4.55 4.61 5.33
N ILE A 33 5.29 5.57 5.88
CA ILE A 33 6.41 6.24 5.21
C ILE A 33 7.72 5.99 5.96
N GLY A 34 8.84 6.30 5.35
CA GLY A 34 10.18 6.12 5.95
C GLY A 34 11.20 5.72 4.88
N PRO A 35 12.50 5.81 5.18
CA PRO A 35 13.57 5.47 4.25
C PRO A 35 13.54 3.99 3.84
N ASN A 36 14.31 3.65 2.81
CA ASN A 36 14.49 2.26 2.41
C ASN A 36 15.13 1.46 3.55
N GLY A 37 14.67 0.22 3.74
CA GLY A 37 15.13 -0.62 4.84
C GLY A 37 14.54 -0.29 6.22
N SER A 38 13.64 0.68 6.37
CA SER A 38 12.99 1.00 7.65
C SER A 38 12.02 -0.06 8.17
N GLY A 39 11.66 -1.07 7.34
CA GLY A 39 10.78 -2.18 7.75
C GLY A 39 9.34 -2.11 7.23
N LYS A 40 8.96 -1.14 6.39
CA LYS A 40 7.59 -0.95 5.88
C LYS A 40 6.99 -2.21 5.26
N SER A 41 7.65 -2.79 4.24
CA SER A 41 7.16 -4.02 3.59
C SER A 41 7.18 -5.23 4.53
N THR A 42 8.13 -5.28 5.48
CA THR A 42 8.16 -6.33 6.51
C THR A 42 6.95 -6.22 7.44
N LEU A 43 6.56 -5.01 7.83
CA LEU A 43 5.37 -4.76 8.62
C LEU A 43 4.11 -5.19 7.84
N LEU A 44 3.96 -4.76 6.59
CA LEU A 44 2.83 -5.18 5.76
C LEU A 44 2.77 -6.71 5.63
N LYS A 45 3.92 -7.38 5.39
CA LYS A 45 4.00 -8.86 5.31
C LYS A 45 3.53 -9.56 6.60
N ASN A 46 3.71 -8.96 7.77
CA ASN A 46 3.12 -9.44 9.02
C ASN A 46 1.60 -9.23 9.03
N LEU A 47 1.10 -8.08 8.55
CA LEU A 47 -0.34 -7.76 8.52
C LEU A 47 -1.13 -8.63 7.53
N TYR A 48 -0.51 -9.14 6.47
CA TYR A 48 -1.18 -10.08 5.56
C TYR A 48 -0.68 -11.54 5.68
N LYS A 49 -0.08 -11.89 6.84
CA LYS A 49 0.25 -13.27 7.27
C LYS A 49 1.27 -14.02 6.41
N VAL A 50 2.04 -13.33 5.56
CA VAL A 50 3.20 -13.94 4.87
C VAL A 50 4.35 -14.15 5.85
N LEU A 51 4.51 -13.21 6.80
CA LEU A 51 5.43 -13.36 7.92
C LEU A 51 4.64 -13.47 9.22
N ARG A 52 5.14 -14.28 10.15
CA ARG A 52 4.55 -14.42 11.49
C ARG A 52 5.36 -13.60 12.48
N PRO A 53 4.75 -12.65 13.22
CA PRO A 53 5.45 -11.88 14.22
C PRO A 53 5.97 -12.77 15.35
N ARG A 54 7.11 -12.41 15.93
CA ARG A 54 7.66 -13.06 17.13
C ARG A 54 6.91 -12.64 18.41
N ALA A 55 6.46 -11.39 18.43
CA ALA A 55 5.65 -10.84 19.51
C ALA A 55 4.63 -9.84 18.94
N GLY A 56 3.63 -9.50 19.75
CA GLY A 56 2.54 -8.63 19.36
C GLY A 56 1.42 -9.36 18.62
N ARG A 57 0.36 -8.61 18.28
CA ARG A 57 -0.85 -9.11 17.60
C ARG A 57 -1.31 -8.10 16.56
N ALA A 58 -2.03 -8.60 15.56
CA ALA A 58 -2.73 -7.76 14.60
C ALA A 58 -4.20 -8.18 14.51
N PHE A 59 -5.07 -7.20 14.37
CA PHE A 59 -6.53 -7.40 14.35
C PHE A 59 -7.12 -6.79 13.08
N LEU A 60 -8.04 -7.51 12.48
CA LEU A 60 -8.86 -7.04 11.37
C LEU A 60 -10.32 -7.10 11.77
N MET A 61 -11.01 -5.95 11.80
CA MET A 61 -12.42 -5.85 12.23
C MET A 61 -12.65 -6.38 13.65
N GLY A 62 -11.65 -6.27 14.54
CA GLY A 62 -11.69 -6.73 15.92
C GLY A 62 -11.32 -8.19 16.13
N GLU A 63 -11.10 -8.97 15.07
CA GLU A 63 -10.68 -10.38 15.15
C GLU A 63 -9.16 -10.51 14.95
N ASP A 64 -8.54 -11.41 15.71
CA ASP A 64 -7.09 -11.68 15.59
C ASP A 64 -6.77 -12.23 14.20
N LEU A 65 -5.91 -11.53 13.46
CA LEU A 65 -5.50 -11.93 12.12
C LEU A 65 -4.88 -13.33 12.06
N LEU A 66 -4.14 -13.73 13.09
CA LEU A 66 -3.50 -15.05 13.11
C LEU A 66 -4.52 -16.18 13.29
N ALA A 67 -5.66 -15.92 13.92
CA ALA A 67 -6.73 -16.90 14.11
C ALA A 67 -7.60 -17.10 12.86
N MET A 68 -7.67 -16.10 11.96
CA MET A 68 -8.44 -16.21 10.72
C MET A 68 -7.86 -17.25 9.77
N SER A 69 -8.70 -17.97 9.05
CA SER A 69 -8.29 -18.73 7.87
C SER A 69 -7.85 -17.79 6.73
N GLY A 70 -7.06 -18.29 5.78
CA GLY A 70 -6.68 -17.49 4.60
C GLY A 70 -7.88 -17.00 3.80
N ARG A 71 -8.95 -17.80 3.73
CA ARG A 71 -10.20 -17.45 3.03
C ARG A 71 -10.97 -16.34 3.74
N GLU A 72 -11.14 -16.45 5.06
CA GLU A 72 -11.80 -15.41 5.86
C GLU A 72 -11.06 -14.07 5.76
N MET A 73 -9.74 -14.10 5.83
CA MET A 73 -8.92 -12.92 5.65
C MET A 73 -9.11 -12.33 4.24
N ALA A 74 -9.06 -13.18 3.19
CA ALA A 74 -9.20 -12.72 1.81
C ALA A 74 -10.61 -12.19 1.47
N GLN A 75 -11.64 -12.49 2.24
CA GLN A 75 -12.96 -11.86 2.12
C GLN A 75 -13.05 -10.46 2.75
N ARG A 76 -12.08 -10.08 3.59
CA ARG A 76 -12.07 -8.83 4.35
C ARG A 76 -10.91 -7.91 4.03
N LEU A 77 -9.82 -8.47 3.48
CA LEU A 77 -8.58 -7.78 3.19
C LEU A 77 -8.08 -8.17 1.81
N ALA A 78 -7.96 -7.19 0.92
CA ALA A 78 -7.22 -7.35 -0.33
C ALA A 78 -5.81 -6.80 -0.19
N VAL A 79 -4.86 -7.42 -0.89
CA VAL A 79 -3.45 -7.07 -0.82
C VAL A 79 -2.90 -6.85 -2.22
N VAL A 80 -2.25 -5.71 -2.43
CA VAL A 80 -1.43 -5.44 -3.61
C VAL A 80 0.02 -5.47 -3.18
N VAL A 81 0.75 -6.46 -3.65
CA VAL A 81 2.18 -6.60 -3.42
C VAL A 81 2.95 -6.31 -4.70
N GLN A 82 4.19 -5.90 -4.56
CA GLN A 82 5.12 -5.84 -5.67
C GLN A 82 5.41 -7.30 -6.10
N GLU A 83 4.85 -7.72 -7.23
CA GLU A 83 5.04 -9.10 -7.74
C GLU A 83 6.38 -9.26 -8.47
N HIS A 84 6.95 -10.44 -8.30
CA HIS A 84 7.94 -11.00 -9.20
C HIS A 84 7.21 -11.77 -10.32
N GLU A 85 7.78 -11.83 -11.50
CA GLU A 85 7.18 -12.43 -12.70
C GLU A 85 6.62 -13.83 -12.43
N SER A 86 5.34 -14.01 -12.70
CA SER A 86 4.71 -15.34 -12.76
C SER A 86 4.85 -15.88 -14.19
N GLY A 87 5.42 -17.08 -14.33
CA GLY A 87 5.64 -17.71 -15.64
C GLY A 87 4.38 -18.28 -16.31
N PHE A 88 3.18 -17.88 -15.91
CA PHE A 88 1.91 -18.35 -16.47
C PHE A 88 1.34 -17.34 -17.46
N ASP A 89 0.88 -17.85 -18.59
CA ASP A 89 0.30 -17.04 -19.68
C ASP A 89 -1.21 -16.89 -19.53
N PHE A 90 -1.61 -16.01 -18.56
CA PHE A 90 -3.01 -15.62 -18.36
C PHE A 90 -3.31 -14.30 -19.07
N THR A 91 -4.55 -14.13 -19.54
CA THR A 91 -5.05 -12.84 -20.00
C THR A 91 -5.23 -11.87 -18.83
N VAL A 92 -5.27 -10.58 -19.13
CA VAL A 92 -5.55 -9.53 -18.13
C VAL A 92 -6.87 -9.81 -17.40
N GLU A 93 -7.93 -10.17 -18.13
CA GLU A 93 -9.22 -10.49 -17.53
C GLU A 93 -9.15 -11.69 -16.59
N GLU A 94 -8.44 -12.74 -16.97
CA GLU A 94 -8.26 -13.93 -16.11
C GLU A 94 -7.54 -13.58 -14.81
N VAL A 95 -6.46 -12.80 -14.87
CA VAL A 95 -5.73 -12.34 -13.67
C VAL A 95 -6.66 -11.51 -12.78
N VAL A 96 -7.40 -10.56 -13.34
CA VAL A 96 -8.35 -9.75 -12.56
C VAL A 96 -9.43 -10.63 -11.92
N ARG A 97 -10.00 -11.57 -12.69
CA ARG A 97 -11.04 -12.50 -12.23
C ARG A 97 -10.60 -13.38 -11.04
N MET A 98 -9.30 -13.73 -10.94
CA MET A 98 -8.75 -14.47 -9.80
C MET A 98 -9.05 -13.79 -8.46
N GLY A 99 -9.21 -12.47 -8.42
CA GLY A 99 -9.62 -11.75 -7.21
C GLY A 99 -10.98 -12.20 -6.65
N ARG A 100 -11.86 -12.83 -7.46
CA ARG A 100 -13.15 -13.33 -6.99
C ARG A 100 -13.08 -14.67 -6.26
N HIS A 101 -11.98 -15.42 -6.39
CA HIS A 101 -11.87 -16.79 -5.86
C HIS A 101 -12.11 -16.89 -4.34
N ALA A 102 -11.71 -15.87 -3.57
CA ALA A 102 -11.92 -15.87 -2.12
C ALA A 102 -13.40 -15.92 -1.70
N ARG A 103 -14.29 -15.43 -2.57
CA ARG A 103 -15.74 -15.35 -2.32
C ARG A 103 -16.53 -16.54 -2.86
N LYS A 104 -15.88 -17.41 -3.63
CA LYS A 104 -16.53 -18.55 -4.32
C LYS A 104 -16.29 -19.87 -3.64
N GLY A 105 -17.24 -20.80 -3.80
CA GLY A 105 -17.04 -22.21 -3.52
C GLY A 105 -16.04 -22.84 -4.49
N LEU A 106 -15.51 -24.01 -4.15
CA LEU A 106 -14.46 -24.70 -4.91
C LEU A 106 -14.85 -24.99 -6.37
N LEU A 107 -16.16 -25.16 -6.66
CA LEU A 107 -16.72 -25.48 -7.98
C LEU A 107 -17.73 -24.42 -8.46
N GLU A 108 -17.77 -23.26 -7.84
CA GLU A 108 -18.73 -22.20 -8.18
C GLU A 108 -18.25 -21.41 -9.39
N ALA A 109 -19.03 -21.46 -10.45
CA ALA A 109 -18.78 -20.70 -11.68
C ALA A 109 -19.02 -19.20 -11.49
N ASP A 110 -18.50 -18.38 -12.38
CA ASP A 110 -18.75 -16.93 -12.40
C ASP A 110 -20.23 -16.66 -12.71
N ASN A 111 -20.85 -15.88 -11.86
CA ASN A 111 -22.21 -15.40 -12.04
C ASN A 111 -22.21 -14.02 -12.77
N GLY A 112 -23.42 -13.52 -13.10
CA GLY A 112 -23.57 -12.23 -13.79
C GLY A 112 -23.06 -11.04 -12.97
N GLN A 113 -23.12 -11.09 -11.65
CA GLN A 113 -22.62 -10.02 -10.75
C GLN A 113 -21.10 -9.98 -10.77
N ASP A 114 -20.43 -11.14 -10.76
CA ASP A 114 -18.96 -11.21 -10.85
C ASP A 114 -18.47 -10.61 -12.16
N ARG A 115 -19.11 -10.97 -13.30
CA ARG A 115 -18.75 -10.42 -14.62
C ARG A 115 -18.93 -8.92 -14.66
N SER A 116 -20.08 -8.41 -14.20
CA SER A 116 -20.34 -6.96 -14.13
C SER A 116 -19.33 -6.21 -13.28
N LEU A 117 -18.88 -6.83 -12.16
CA LEU A 117 -17.86 -6.23 -11.31
C LEU A 117 -16.49 -6.20 -12.00
N VAL A 118 -16.10 -7.30 -12.67
CA VAL A 118 -14.85 -7.36 -13.45
C VAL A 118 -14.86 -6.29 -14.54
N ASP A 119 -15.93 -6.20 -15.34
CA ASP A 119 -16.07 -5.20 -16.41
C ASP A 119 -15.98 -3.77 -15.84
N ARG A 120 -16.66 -3.49 -14.73
CA ARG A 120 -16.59 -2.18 -14.07
C ARG A 120 -15.16 -1.85 -13.61
N VAL A 121 -14.46 -2.81 -13.01
CA VAL A 121 -13.10 -2.58 -12.53
C VAL A 121 -12.12 -2.43 -13.67
N LEU A 122 -12.22 -3.21 -14.75
CA LEU A 122 -11.39 -3.04 -15.95
C LEU A 122 -11.53 -1.63 -16.53
N ARG A 123 -12.77 -1.08 -16.59
CA ARG A 123 -13.00 0.33 -16.97
C ARG A 123 -12.31 1.32 -16.03
N LEU A 124 -12.52 1.16 -14.72
CA LEU A 124 -11.95 2.06 -13.70
C LEU A 124 -10.43 2.09 -13.74
N THR A 125 -9.80 0.97 -14.09
CA THR A 125 -8.34 0.83 -14.16
C THR A 125 -7.77 1.05 -15.56
N GLN A 126 -8.64 1.41 -16.55
CA GLN A 126 -8.26 1.63 -17.95
C GLN A 126 -7.55 0.42 -18.57
N LEU A 127 -8.13 -0.77 -18.38
CA LEU A 127 -7.60 -2.05 -18.88
C LEU A 127 -8.53 -2.72 -19.92
N GLU A 128 -9.64 -2.07 -20.33
CA GLU A 128 -10.61 -2.67 -21.27
C GLU A 128 -9.98 -3.06 -22.60
N GLU A 129 -9.13 -2.18 -23.16
CA GLU A 129 -8.52 -2.39 -24.48
C GLU A 129 -7.49 -3.54 -24.49
N VAL A 130 -6.92 -3.86 -23.32
CA VAL A 130 -5.91 -4.91 -23.17
C VAL A 130 -6.46 -6.17 -22.48
N ARG A 131 -7.78 -6.28 -22.27
CA ARG A 131 -8.40 -7.34 -21.46
C ARG A 131 -8.05 -8.77 -21.90
N GLU A 132 -7.94 -8.98 -23.24
CA GLU A 132 -7.62 -10.27 -23.85
C GLU A 132 -6.11 -10.47 -24.07
N GLN A 133 -5.28 -9.47 -23.78
CA GLN A 133 -3.84 -9.59 -23.94
C GLN A 133 -3.24 -10.45 -22.82
N SER A 134 -2.13 -11.12 -23.14
CA SER A 134 -1.35 -11.85 -22.14
C SER A 134 -0.75 -10.87 -21.12
N TYR A 135 -0.93 -11.17 -19.83
CA TYR A 135 -0.34 -10.42 -18.72
C TYR A 135 1.17 -10.27 -18.86
N THR A 136 1.84 -11.29 -19.41
CA THR A 136 3.31 -11.31 -19.57
C THR A 136 3.82 -10.24 -20.52
N THR A 137 3.02 -9.85 -21.53
CA THR A 137 3.39 -8.88 -22.58
C THR A 137 3.19 -7.41 -22.15
N LEU A 138 2.54 -7.18 -21.02
CA LEU A 138 2.23 -5.83 -20.54
C LEU A 138 3.47 -5.09 -20.04
N SER A 139 3.44 -3.76 -20.15
CA SER A 139 4.39 -2.87 -19.49
C SER A 139 4.27 -2.98 -17.95
N GLY A 140 5.31 -2.57 -17.22
CA GLY A 140 5.31 -2.59 -15.75
C GLY A 140 4.14 -1.80 -15.14
N GLY A 141 3.80 -0.65 -15.75
CA GLY A 141 2.66 0.16 -15.30
C GLY A 141 1.30 -0.51 -15.56
N GLU A 142 1.14 -1.21 -16.68
CA GLU A 142 -0.07 -2.00 -16.94
C GLU A 142 -0.18 -3.18 -16.00
N LYS A 143 0.90 -3.93 -15.78
CA LYS A 143 0.94 -5.02 -14.79
C LYS A 143 0.50 -4.53 -13.41
N GLN A 144 1.01 -3.38 -12.98
CA GLN A 144 0.61 -2.80 -11.68
C GLN A 144 -0.88 -2.47 -11.64
N ARG A 145 -1.46 -1.90 -12.73
CA ARG A 145 -2.92 -1.66 -12.81
C ARG A 145 -3.73 -2.95 -12.77
N VAL A 146 -3.26 -4.04 -13.39
CA VAL A 146 -3.91 -5.36 -13.33
C VAL A 146 -3.92 -5.90 -11.90
N LEU A 147 -2.81 -5.81 -11.15
CA LEU A 147 -2.75 -6.24 -9.75
C LEU A 147 -3.72 -5.47 -8.87
N ILE A 148 -3.84 -4.17 -9.11
CA ILE A 148 -4.81 -3.33 -8.41
C ILE A 148 -6.23 -3.73 -8.79
N ALA A 149 -6.51 -3.93 -10.07
CA ALA A 149 -7.82 -4.40 -10.54
C ALA A 149 -8.19 -5.73 -9.87
N ARG A 150 -7.26 -6.68 -9.80
CA ARG A 150 -7.42 -7.96 -9.07
C ARG A 150 -7.78 -7.75 -7.60
N ALA A 151 -7.14 -6.81 -6.92
CA ALA A 151 -7.47 -6.49 -5.53
C ALA A 151 -8.85 -5.81 -5.40
N LEU A 152 -9.22 -4.96 -6.35
CA LEU A 152 -10.50 -4.24 -6.32
C LEU A 152 -11.71 -5.17 -6.56
N VAL A 153 -11.60 -6.15 -7.47
CA VAL A 153 -12.69 -7.12 -7.70
C VAL A 153 -12.89 -8.09 -6.55
N GLN A 154 -11.92 -8.22 -5.63
CA GLN A 154 -12.07 -8.97 -4.38
C GLN A 154 -13.17 -8.37 -3.50
N ASP A 155 -13.46 -7.08 -3.68
CA ASP A 155 -14.55 -6.33 -3.04
C ASP A 155 -14.50 -6.40 -1.50
N THR A 156 -13.34 -6.09 -0.95
CA THR A 156 -13.08 -6.13 0.49
C THR A 156 -13.21 -4.75 1.13
N PRO A 157 -13.55 -4.66 2.42
CA PRO A 157 -13.61 -3.39 3.14
C PRO A 157 -12.24 -2.79 3.47
N CYS A 158 -11.17 -3.59 3.39
CA CYS A 158 -9.80 -3.16 3.70
C CYS A 158 -8.83 -3.51 2.57
N LEU A 159 -7.87 -2.62 2.29
CA LEU A 159 -6.81 -2.78 1.29
C LEU A 159 -5.44 -2.58 1.95
N LEU A 160 -4.49 -3.48 1.69
CA LEU A 160 -3.08 -3.29 1.97
C LEU A 160 -2.33 -3.09 0.65
N LEU A 161 -1.57 -2.00 0.55
CA LEU A 161 -0.84 -1.64 -0.66
C LEU A 161 0.65 -1.52 -0.33
N ASP A 162 1.47 -2.45 -0.86
CA ASP A 162 2.93 -2.38 -0.71
C ASP A 162 3.53 -1.69 -1.92
N ALA A 163 3.92 -0.43 -1.76
CA ALA A 163 4.49 0.43 -2.80
C ALA A 163 3.64 0.47 -4.10
N PRO A 164 2.34 0.81 -4.03
CA PRO A 164 1.41 0.66 -5.15
C PRO A 164 1.73 1.57 -6.34
N THR A 165 2.52 2.61 -6.13
CA THR A 165 2.88 3.63 -7.13
C THR A 165 4.22 3.38 -7.81
N ASN A 166 4.95 2.32 -7.42
CA ASN A 166 6.21 1.97 -8.05
C ASN A 166 5.99 1.63 -9.54
N HIS A 167 6.92 2.04 -10.38
CA HIS A 167 6.90 1.82 -11.84
C HIS A 167 5.71 2.44 -12.60
N LEU A 168 4.92 3.29 -11.94
CA LEU A 168 3.86 4.06 -12.57
C LEU A 168 4.34 5.47 -12.92
N ASP A 169 3.95 5.96 -14.10
CA ASP A 169 4.07 7.38 -14.45
C ASP A 169 3.21 8.24 -13.52
N ILE A 170 3.58 9.49 -13.31
CA ILE A 170 2.89 10.45 -12.41
C ILE A 170 1.38 10.48 -12.66
N LYS A 171 0.95 10.46 -13.92
CA LYS A 171 -0.48 10.41 -14.28
C LYS A 171 -1.19 9.23 -13.63
N TYR A 172 -0.61 8.04 -13.78
CA TYR A 172 -1.21 6.80 -13.27
C TYR A 172 -1.10 6.67 -11.74
N GLN A 173 -0.03 7.21 -11.14
CA GLN A 173 0.09 7.31 -9.68
C GLN A 173 -1.08 8.11 -9.09
N LEU A 174 -1.33 9.31 -9.63
CA LEU A 174 -2.42 10.17 -9.18
C LEU A 174 -3.80 9.54 -9.42
N GLN A 175 -4.02 8.93 -10.58
CA GLN A 175 -5.27 8.25 -10.89
C GLN A 175 -5.53 7.08 -9.94
N LEU A 176 -4.52 6.28 -9.64
CA LEU A 176 -4.62 5.17 -8.70
C LEU A 176 -4.97 5.64 -7.29
N MET A 177 -4.22 6.61 -6.79
CA MET A 177 -4.43 7.12 -5.43
C MET A 177 -5.82 7.75 -5.29
N GLU A 178 -6.27 8.48 -6.33
CA GLU A 178 -7.61 9.05 -6.38
C GLU A 178 -8.70 7.96 -6.44
N LEU A 179 -8.50 6.92 -7.27
CA LEU A 179 -9.42 5.78 -7.33
C LEU A 179 -9.58 5.12 -5.96
N VAL A 180 -8.46 4.83 -5.29
CA VAL A 180 -8.46 4.21 -3.96
C VAL A 180 -9.17 5.10 -2.94
N ARG A 181 -8.93 6.43 -2.98
CA ARG A 181 -9.56 7.40 -2.09
C ARG A 181 -11.08 7.46 -2.27
N VAL A 182 -11.55 7.53 -3.52
CA VAL A 182 -12.99 7.63 -3.83
C VAL A 182 -13.78 6.38 -3.44
N LEU A 183 -13.12 5.22 -3.40
CA LEU A 183 -13.77 3.97 -2.96
C LEU A 183 -14.16 3.98 -1.49
N GLY A 184 -13.65 4.89 -0.66
CA GLY A 184 -14.00 5.03 0.76
C GLY A 184 -13.69 3.80 1.61
N ARG A 185 -12.77 2.94 1.16
CA ARG A 185 -12.33 1.74 1.89
C ARG A 185 -11.24 2.10 2.88
N THR A 186 -11.07 1.26 3.90
CA THR A 186 -9.90 1.37 4.78
C THR A 186 -8.65 0.97 4.00
N VAL A 187 -7.64 1.82 3.99
CA VAL A 187 -6.40 1.59 3.26
C VAL A 187 -5.20 1.73 4.18
N VAL A 188 -4.27 0.79 4.12
CA VAL A 188 -2.94 0.95 4.69
C VAL A 188 -1.92 0.74 3.57
N ALA A 189 -1.13 1.77 3.28
CA ALA A 189 -0.22 1.77 2.14
C ALA A 189 1.21 2.13 2.56
N ALA A 190 2.20 1.35 2.11
CA ALA A 190 3.59 1.81 2.13
C ALA A 190 3.80 2.75 0.95
N ILE A 191 4.14 4.00 1.23
CA ILE A 191 4.27 5.07 0.24
C ILE A 191 5.67 5.63 0.29
N HIS A 192 6.30 5.77 -0.89
CA HIS A 192 7.64 6.34 -1.00
C HIS A 192 7.62 7.84 -1.30
N ASP A 193 6.65 8.31 -2.07
CA ASP A 193 6.49 9.73 -2.40
C ASP A 193 5.74 10.46 -1.28
N LEU A 194 6.46 11.37 -0.60
CA LEU A 194 5.91 12.11 0.52
C LEU A 194 4.84 13.13 0.11
N ASN A 195 4.89 13.65 -1.13
CA ASN A 195 3.83 14.51 -1.64
C ASN A 195 2.53 13.75 -1.93
N LEU A 196 2.64 12.49 -2.40
CA LEU A 196 1.47 11.61 -2.52
C LEU A 196 0.92 11.24 -1.13
N ALA A 197 1.80 10.93 -0.17
CA ALA A 197 1.38 10.65 1.21
C ALA A 197 0.65 11.86 1.83
N ALA A 198 1.19 13.07 1.66
CA ALA A 198 0.58 14.30 2.13
C ALA A 198 -0.78 14.59 1.49
N LEU A 199 -0.95 14.25 0.21
CA LEU A 199 -2.16 14.56 -0.56
C LEU A 199 -3.32 13.60 -0.26
N TYR A 200 -3.03 12.32 0.01
CA TYR A 200 -4.05 11.26 0.05
C TYR A 200 -4.27 10.65 1.43
N CYS A 201 -3.29 10.67 2.33
CA CYS A 201 -3.42 10.02 3.64
C CYS A 201 -4.05 10.97 4.68
N GLN A 202 -4.93 10.43 5.51
CA GLN A 202 -5.43 11.11 6.71
C GLN A 202 -4.48 10.96 7.90
N ARG A 203 -3.71 9.86 7.92
CA ARG A 203 -2.74 9.55 8.98
C ARG A 203 -1.48 8.96 8.38
N LEU A 204 -0.35 9.34 8.96
CA LEU A 204 0.95 8.80 8.61
C LEU A 204 1.59 8.11 9.81
N TYR A 205 2.28 7.01 9.55
CA TYR A 205 3.24 6.37 10.45
C TYR A 205 4.62 6.46 9.81
N VAL A 206 5.54 7.13 10.49
CA VAL A 206 6.93 7.30 10.02
C VAL A 206 7.78 6.20 10.64
N MET A 207 8.35 5.37 9.79
CA MET A 207 9.23 4.28 10.24
C MET A 207 10.70 4.63 10.03
N LYS A 208 11.51 4.41 11.07
CA LYS A 208 12.98 4.47 11.04
C LYS A 208 13.55 3.27 11.78
N ALA A 209 14.51 2.56 11.19
CA ALA A 209 15.22 1.44 11.82
C ALA A 209 14.30 0.43 12.54
N GLY A 210 13.17 0.06 11.91
CA GLY A 210 12.24 -0.93 12.44
C GLY A 210 11.32 -0.44 13.57
N ARG A 211 11.26 0.87 13.82
CA ARG A 211 10.38 1.49 14.83
C ARG A 211 9.48 2.53 14.20
N VAL A 212 8.37 2.85 14.86
CA VAL A 212 7.58 4.04 14.56
C VAL A 212 8.25 5.22 15.26
N ALA A 213 8.80 6.14 14.47
CA ALA A 213 9.46 7.35 14.98
C ALA A 213 8.44 8.46 15.27
N ALA A 214 7.39 8.58 14.43
CA ALA A 214 6.30 9.54 14.60
C ALA A 214 5.00 9.01 13.98
N SER A 215 3.86 9.51 14.44
CA SER A 215 2.56 9.26 13.83
C SER A 215 1.61 10.43 14.07
N GLY A 216 0.77 10.73 13.10
CA GLY A 216 -0.19 11.85 13.15
C GLY A 216 -0.76 12.15 11.78
N THR A 217 -1.41 13.30 11.64
CA THR A 217 -1.82 13.83 10.34
C THR A 217 -0.59 14.19 9.50
N PRO A 218 -0.72 14.32 8.17
CA PRO A 218 0.38 14.79 7.33
C PRO A 218 1.01 16.10 7.82
N GLU A 219 0.20 17.05 8.28
CA GLU A 219 0.66 18.34 8.80
C GLU A 219 1.47 18.22 10.09
N GLU A 220 1.09 17.31 10.98
CA GLU A 220 1.80 17.09 12.26
C GLU A 220 3.13 16.37 12.04
N VAL A 221 3.22 15.54 11.02
CA VAL A 221 4.33 14.60 10.82
C VAL A 221 5.35 15.11 9.79
N LEU A 222 4.90 15.70 8.68
CA LEU A 222 5.78 16.13 7.59
C LEU A 222 6.34 17.53 7.87
N THR A 223 7.18 17.64 8.89
CA THR A 223 7.89 18.89 9.24
C THR A 223 9.32 18.89 8.73
N PRO A 224 9.94 20.06 8.46
CA PRO A 224 11.34 20.13 8.04
C PRO A 224 12.29 19.41 8.98
N GLU A 225 12.07 19.51 10.30
CA GLU A 225 12.88 18.90 11.36
C GLU A 225 12.82 17.38 11.26
N LEU A 226 11.60 16.80 11.16
CA LEU A 226 11.42 15.37 11.04
C LEU A 226 11.99 14.83 9.72
N LEU A 227 11.81 15.57 8.62
CA LEU A 227 12.35 15.19 7.32
C LEU A 227 13.89 15.16 7.34
N ARG A 228 14.52 16.15 7.99
CA ARG A 228 15.98 16.16 8.19
C ARG A 228 16.42 14.96 9.05
N GLU A 229 15.74 14.69 10.17
CA GLU A 229 16.08 13.58 11.07
C GLU A 229 15.93 12.21 10.40
N ILE A 230 14.81 11.98 9.68
CA ILE A 230 14.44 10.65 9.18
C ILE A 230 15.04 10.35 7.81
N TYR A 231 15.01 11.35 6.90
CA TYR A 231 15.41 11.17 5.49
C TYR A 231 16.75 11.80 5.15
N GLU A 232 17.34 12.54 6.12
CA GLU A 232 18.65 13.19 5.94
C GLU A 232 18.65 14.15 4.73
N VAL A 233 17.57 14.94 4.60
CA VAL A 233 17.39 15.94 3.53
C VAL A 233 16.93 17.26 4.14
N GLU A 234 17.32 18.38 3.50
CA GLU A 234 16.69 19.67 3.76
C GLU A 234 15.37 19.75 2.99
N ALA A 235 14.33 20.24 3.64
CA ALA A 235 13.03 20.39 3.01
C ALA A 235 12.31 21.63 3.50
N GLU A 236 11.64 22.31 2.56
CA GLU A 236 10.63 23.31 2.86
C GLU A 236 9.25 22.68 2.75
N VAL A 237 8.40 22.92 3.73
CA VAL A 237 7.02 22.43 3.76
C VAL A 237 6.09 23.63 3.69
N ALA A 238 5.29 23.72 2.64
CA ALA A 238 4.39 24.85 2.39
C ALA A 238 3.03 24.35 1.88
N ARG A 239 2.01 25.23 1.86
CA ARG A 239 0.74 24.92 1.23
C ARG A 239 0.67 25.54 -0.17
N ASP A 240 0.18 24.76 -1.13
CA ASP A 240 -0.08 25.28 -2.48
C ASP A 240 -1.32 26.18 -2.51
N SER A 241 -1.61 26.78 -3.67
CA SER A 241 -2.77 27.67 -3.86
C SER A 241 -4.13 27.01 -3.60
N ARG A 242 -4.18 25.69 -3.52
CA ARG A 242 -5.36 24.88 -3.18
C ARG A 242 -5.39 24.46 -1.71
N GLY A 243 -4.39 24.91 -0.92
CA GLY A 243 -4.25 24.56 0.49
C GLY A 243 -3.62 23.17 0.74
N CYS A 244 -3.21 22.47 -0.30
CA CYS A 244 -2.57 21.14 -0.17
C CYS A 244 -1.13 21.28 0.32
N LEU A 245 -0.72 20.42 1.26
CA LEU A 245 0.65 20.36 1.76
C LEU A 245 1.59 19.92 0.64
N ARG A 246 2.75 20.63 0.51
CA ARG A 246 3.79 20.37 -0.46
C ARG A 246 5.15 20.36 0.20
N ILE A 247 5.99 19.43 -0.23
CA ILE A 247 7.34 19.24 0.28
C ILE A 247 8.30 19.51 -0.88
N PHE A 248 9.17 20.50 -0.67
CA PHE A 248 10.22 20.90 -1.62
C PHE A 248 11.57 20.46 -1.05
N PHE A 249 12.18 19.46 -1.66
CA PHE A 249 13.45 18.91 -1.21
C PHE A 249 14.63 19.72 -1.70
N GLN A 250 15.63 19.87 -0.84
CA GLN A 250 16.92 20.44 -1.16
C GLN A 250 18.03 19.48 -0.69
N PRO A 251 19.14 19.36 -1.43
CA PRO A 251 20.27 18.60 -0.94
C PRO A 251 20.86 19.29 0.30
N ILE A 252 21.30 18.48 1.28
CA ILE A 252 22.06 19.03 2.42
C ILE A 252 23.36 19.60 1.84
N ARG A 253 23.59 20.91 2.02
CA ARG A 253 24.87 21.53 1.70
C ARG A 253 25.87 21.15 2.80
N ASN A 254 26.87 20.35 2.47
CA ASN A 254 28.01 20.17 3.34
C ASN A 254 28.73 21.51 3.44
N GLU A 255 28.83 22.09 4.64
CA GLU A 255 29.63 23.27 4.92
C GLU A 255 31.12 22.92 4.72
N GLY A 256 31.56 22.87 3.50
CA GLY A 256 32.94 22.49 3.14
C GLY A 256 33.26 22.47 1.66
N GLU A 257 32.25 22.56 0.79
CA GLU A 257 32.44 22.65 -0.65
C GLU A 257 32.21 24.08 -1.15
N GLU A 258 33.02 25.02 -0.67
CA GLU A 258 33.31 26.24 -1.42
C GLU A 258 34.43 25.92 -2.41
N SER A 259 34.10 26.06 -3.68
CA SER A 259 35.00 26.16 -4.83
C SER A 259 35.60 24.86 -5.38
N ILE A 260 34.91 24.25 -6.34
CA ILE A 260 35.57 23.71 -7.54
C ILE A 260 35.06 24.49 -8.77
#